data_3a104d7fc88e7e8cab5cff55e5775e03
#
_entry.id   3a104d7fc88e7e8cab5cff55e5775e03
#
_cell.length_a   1.000
_cell.length_b   1.000
_cell.length_c   1.000
_cell.angle_alpha   90.00
_cell.angle_beta   90.00
_cell.angle_gamma   90.00
#
_symmetry.space_group_name_H-M   'P 1'
#
loop_
_entity.id
_entity.type
_entity.pdbx_description
1 polymer ?
#
loop_
_entity_poly.entity_id
_entity_poly.type
_entity_poly.pdbx_seq_one_letter_code
_entity_poly.pdbx_strand_id
1 'polypeptide(L)'
;MKQNNVIKIWKEGGCVVNGWLAIPSGFSAEVMAQGVAGLTWDSITVDMQHGVQDYSSAVPCIQAINTTSVTPFVRVPWLDEGIIMKSLDAGALGVICPMINTADQAKRLVEACRYPPLGQRSFGPIRAGFYGNDYQPEANASIAVMAMIETQQALDNLEAILSTPGLDGVYVGPADLSLSLTGKVGFDHAEGTVQYDAIMGILAACKKHKVHAGIHTGSGDYAAKMAQKGFQFTTIGSDSRLLQVGMQSELTKVRSASGGLKAGPY
;
A
#
# COMPACT_ATOMS: atom_id res chain seq x y z
N MET A 1 18.21 -3.27 13.60
CA MET A 1 17.30 -2.99 12.44
C MET A 1 15.95 -2.47 12.93
N LYS A 2 15.35 -1.43 12.28
CA LYS A 2 13.96 -1.05 12.58
C LYS A 2 13.03 -2.22 12.30
N GLN A 3 12.13 -2.54 13.22
CA GLN A 3 11.15 -3.62 13.06
C GLN A 3 10.12 -3.26 11.97
N ASN A 4 9.84 -4.20 11.08
CA ASN A 4 8.73 -4.11 10.14
C ASN A 4 7.46 -4.72 10.77
N ASN A 5 6.54 -3.87 11.21
CA ASN A 5 5.29 -4.31 11.84
C ASN A 5 4.40 -5.12 10.89
N VAL A 6 4.46 -4.85 9.59
CA VAL A 6 3.70 -5.61 8.59
C VAL A 6 4.10 -7.08 8.59
N ILE A 7 5.41 -7.36 8.50
CA ILE A 7 5.92 -8.74 8.55
C ILE A 7 5.61 -9.40 9.90
N LYS A 8 5.70 -8.64 11.00
CA LYS A 8 5.34 -9.15 12.34
C LYS A 8 3.87 -9.56 12.39
N ILE A 9 2.96 -8.66 12.00
CA ILE A 9 1.50 -8.91 12.01
C ILE A 9 1.16 -10.10 11.12
N TRP A 10 1.76 -10.22 9.94
CA TRP A 10 1.57 -11.36 9.06
C TRP A 10 2.01 -12.69 9.67
N LYS A 11 3.17 -12.72 10.35
CA LYS A 11 3.64 -13.92 11.09
C LYS A 11 2.70 -14.32 12.22
N GLU A 12 2.01 -13.36 12.82
CA GLU A 12 1.01 -13.58 13.88
C GLU A 12 -0.38 -13.90 13.31
N GLY A 13 -0.54 -13.95 11.97
CA GLY A 13 -1.81 -14.25 11.30
C GLY A 13 -2.81 -13.08 11.28
N GLY A 14 -2.36 -11.87 11.61
CA GLY A 14 -3.17 -10.66 11.68
C GLY A 14 -3.40 -9.98 10.32
N CYS A 15 -4.21 -8.91 10.35
CA CYS A 15 -4.46 -8.02 9.23
C CYS A 15 -3.88 -6.63 9.52
N VAL A 16 -3.06 -6.13 8.61
CA VAL A 16 -2.45 -4.80 8.64
C VAL A 16 -3.48 -3.75 8.26
N VAL A 17 -3.57 -2.68 9.04
CA VAL A 17 -4.31 -1.47 8.69
C VAL A 17 -3.34 -0.42 8.19
N ASN A 18 -3.42 -0.13 6.89
CA ASN A 18 -2.50 0.75 6.19
C ASN A 18 -3.13 2.11 5.87
N GLY A 19 -2.39 3.19 6.17
CA GLY A 19 -2.70 4.54 5.72
C GLY A 19 -2.10 4.81 4.34
N TRP A 20 -2.57 5.87 3.65
CA TRP A 20 -2.14 6.20 2.30
C TRP A 20 -1.88 7.69 2.16
N LEU A 21 -0.73 8.08 1.63
CA LEU A 21 -0.32 9.48 1.46
C LEU A 21 -0.29 9.86 -0.01
N ALA A 22 -1.18 10.77 -0.40
CA ALA A 22 -1.20 11.40 -1.72
C ALA A 22 -0.66 12.84 -1.69
N ILE A 23 -0.66 13.50 -0.51
CA ILE A 23 -0.21 14.89 -0.34
C ILE A 23 1.31 14.92 -0.15
N PRO A 24 2.07 15.71 -0.95
CA PRO A 24 3.52 15.77 -0.89
C PRO A 24 4.01 16.63 0.29
N SER A 25 3.73 16.20 1.52
CA SER A 25 4.05 16.95 2.72
C SER A 25 4.52 16.04 3.86
N GLY A 26 5.72 16.26 4.35
CA GLY A 26 6.24 15.61 5.54
C GLY A 26 5.36 15.88 6.78
N PHE A 27 4.74 17.08 6.88
CA PHE A 27 3.83 17.39 7.99
C PHE A 27 2.52 16.63 7.88
N SER A 28 1.93 16.47 6.68
CA SER A 28 0.77 15.58 6.49
C SER A 28 1.10 14.14 6.90
N ALA A 29 2.28 13.66 6.51
CA ALA A 29 2.76 12.33 6.87
C ALA A 29 2.94 12.18 8.40
N GLU A 30 3.44 13.22 9.08
CA GLU A 30 3.60 13.24 10.54
C GLU A 30 2.25 13.17 11.26
N VAL A 31 1.27 14.00 10.83
CA VAL A 31 -0.10 13.98 11.38
C VAL A 31 -0.72 12.59 11.22
N MET A 32 -0.59 11.98 10.04
CA MET A 32 -1.09 10.63 9.80
C MET A 32 -0.38 9.60 10.68
N ALA A 33 0.94 9.67 10.81
CA ALA A 33 1.73 8.69 11.56
C ALA A 33 1.50 8.75 13.07
N GLN A 34 1.19 9.93 13.62
CA GLN A 34 0.86 10.08 15.04
C GLN A 34 -0.47 9.43 15.41
N GLY A 35 -1.36 9.26 14.43
CA GLY A 35 -2.68 8.70 14.67
C GLY A 35 -3.60 9.66 15.47
N VAL A 36 -4.71 9.13 15.99
CA VAL A 36 -5.71 9.89 16.71
C VAL A 36 -6.35 9.07 17.83
N ALA A 37 -6.49 9.64 19.01
CA ALA A 37 -7.18 9.03 20.18
C ALA A 37 -6.69 7.60 20.52
N GLY A 38 -5.39 7.36 20.39
CA GLY A 38 -4.78 6.05 20.63
C GLY A 38 -4.91 5.04 19.51
N LEU A 39 -5.55 5.42 18.39
CA LEU A 39 -5.60 4.63 17.15
C LEU A 39 -4.46 5.04 16.24
N THR A 40 -3.70 4.07 15.74
CA THR A 40 -2.60 4.30 14.81
C THR A 40 -2.67 3.33 13.64
N TRP A 41 -1.90 3.64 12.60
CA TRP A 41 -1.67 2.75 11.46
C TRP A 41 -0.57 1.74 11.80
N ASP A 42 -0.65 0.54 11.24
CA ASP A 42 0.46 -0.43 11.28
C ASP A 42 1.53 -0.09 10.25
N SER A 43 1.09 0.44 9.10
CA SER A 43 1.93 0.96 8.03
C SER A 43 1.29 2.17 7.35
N ILE A 44 2.11 2.97 6.68
CA ILE A 44 1.65 4.06 5.81
C ILE A 44 2.41 3.97 4.50
N THR A 45 1.66 3.99 3.39
CA THR A 45 2.20 3.96 2.03
C THR A 45 2.27 5.35 1.43
N VAL A 46 3.45 5.77 0.99
CA VAL A 46 3.65 6.98 0.18
C VAL A 46 3.36 6.62 -1.28
N ASP A 47 2.42 7.31 -1.89
CA ASP A 47 1.94 7.00 -3.24
C ASP A 47 2.65 7.85 -4.31
N MET A 48 3.67 7.28 -4.93
CA MET A 48 4.39 7.93 -6.04
C MET A 48 3.80 7.60 -7.42
N GLN A 49 2.71 6.82 -7.49
CA GLN A 49 2.03 6.51 -8.76
C GLN A 49 0.95 7.55 -9.11
N HIS A 50 -0.01 7.75 -8.21
CA HIS A 50 -1.16 8.63 -8.42
C HIS A 50 -1.26 9.76 -7.39
N GLY A 51 -0.49 9.70 -6.31
CA GLY A 51 -0.30 10.83 -5.41
C GLY A 51 0.46 11.97 -6.12
N VAL A 52 0.34 13.19 -5.58
CA VAL A 52 1.17 14.33 -6.03
C VAL A 52 2.57 14.20 -5.38
N GLN A 53 3.16 13.02 -5.48
CA GLN A 53 4.41 12.63 -4.82
C GLN A 53 5.47 12.26 -5.85
N ASP A 54 6.70 12.71 -5.61
CA ASP A 54 7.90 12.23 -6.28
C ASP A 54 8.91 11.69 -5.26
N TYR A 55 10.10 11.28 -5.70
CA TYR A 55 11.13 10.81 -4.78
C TYR A 55 11.53 11.88 -3.76
N SER A 56 11.61 13.17 -4.18
CA SER A 56 12.04 14.26 -3.29
C SER A 56 11.02 14.52 -2.17
N SER A 57 9.73 14.44 -2.48
CA SER A 57 8.66 14.57 -1.49
C SER A 57 8.43 13.30 -0.66
N ALA A 58 8.72 12.13 -1.21
CA ALA A 58 8.60 10.86 -0.49
C ALA A 58 9.61 10.73 0.65
N VAL A 59 10.84 11.25 0.49
CA VAL A 59 11.87 11.19 1.53
C VAL A 59 11.44 11.84 2.84
N PRO A 60 10.99 13.13 2.90
CA PRO A 60 10.49 13.73 4.12
C PRO A 60 9.23 13.02 4.68
N CYS A 61 8.37 12.44 3.84
CA CYS A 61 7.25 11.63 4.32
C CYS A 61 7.74 10.37 5.05
N ILE A 62 8.71 9.64 4.47
CA ILE A 62 9.34 8.48 5.12
C ILE A 62 10.04 8.90 6.42
N GLN A 63 10.69 10.06 6.46
CA GLN A 63 11.31 10.59 7.68
C GLN A 63 10.27 10.83 8.78
N ALA A 64 9.16 11.46 8.44
CA ALA A 64 8.06 11.73 9.36
C ALA A 64 7.44 10.43 9.91
N ILE A 65 7.12 9.46 9.05
CA ILE A 65 6.61 8.15 9.47
C ILE A 65 7.60 7.47 10.43
N ASN A 66 8.89 7.61 10.20
CA ASN A 66 9.94 7.00 11.04
C ASN A 66 10.11 7.63 12.42
N THR A 67 9.46 8.75 12.73
CA THR A 67 9.39 9.28 14.10
C THR A 67 8.50 8.44 15.02
N THR A 68 7.76 7.49 14.47
CA THR A 68 6.83 6.59 15.15
C THR A 68 7.20 5.12 14.91
N SER A 69 6.42 4.21 15.48
CA SER A 69 6.53 2.77 15.23
C SER A 69 5.90 2.33 13.89
N VAL A 70 5.18 3.20 13.20
CA VAL A 70 4.52 2.91 11.92
C VAL A 70 5.55 2.51 10.86
N THR A 71 5.22 1.50 10.05
CA THR A 71 6.10 0.99 9.01
C THR A 71 5.94 1.81 7.71
N PRO A 72 7.01 2.44 7.18
CA PRO A 72 6.94 3.16 5.93
C PRO A 72 6.91 2.20 4.73
N PHE A 73 5.91 2.34 3.89
CA PHE A 73 5.77 1.71 2.58
C PHE A 73 5.84 2.75 1.47
N VAL A 74 6.10 2.31 0.25
CA VAL A 74 5.95 3.12 -0.96
C VAL A 74 5.17 2.34 -2.01
N ARG A 75 4.28 3.02 -2.73
CA ARG A 75 3.83 2.54 -4.04
C ARG A 75 4.67 3.27 -5.09
N VAL A 76 5.48 2.50 -5.81
CA VAL A 76 6.31 3.04 -6.89
C VAL A 76 5.46 3.39 -8.12
N PRO A 77 5.90 4.34 -8.98
CA PRO A 77 5.12 4.73 -10.16
C PRO A 77 4.90 3.59 -11.15
N TRP A 78 5.88 2.72 -11.30
CA TRP A 78 5.91 1.60 -12.22
C TRP A 78 6.99 0.59 -11.82
N LEU A 79 7.10 -0.54 -12.53
CA LEU A 79 8.20 -1.49 -12.37
C LEU A 79 9.49 -0.91 -12.97
N ASP A 80 10.15 -0.08 -12.17
CA ASP A 80 11.44 0.54 -12.46
C ASP A 80 12.38 0.24 -11.29
N GLU A 81 13.42 -0.51 -11.53
CA GLU A 81 14.37 -1.00 -10.53
C GLU A 81 15.12 0.16 -9.85
N GLY A 82 15.36 1.26 -10.58
CA GLY A 82 16.06 2.43 -10.06
C GLY A 82 15.26 3.15 -8.97
N ILE A 83 13.97 3.42 -9.20
CA ILE A 83 13.12 4.07 -8.20
C ILE A 83 12.79 3.12 -7.02
N ILE A 84 12.67 1.81 -7.28
CA ILE A 84 12.52 0.80 -6.22
C ILE A 84 13.73 0.84 -5.28
N MET A 85 14.94 0.75 -5.83
CA MET A 85 16.19 0.81 -5.07
C MET A 85 16.28 2.12 -4.26
N LYS A 86 16.05 3.27 -4.89
CA LYS A 86 16.10 4.59 -4.22
C LYS A 86 15.09 4.69 -3.08
N SER A 87 13.88 4.17 -3.26
CA SER A 87 12.85 4.15 -2.21
C SER A 87 13.26 3.33 -1.00
N LEU A 88 13.87 2.17 -1.23
CA LEU A 88 14.42 1.33 -0.17
C LEU A 88 15.61 1.98 0.52
N ASP A 89 16.49 2.65 -0.22
CA ASP A 89 17.64 3.39 0.35
C ASP A 89 17.20 4.62 1.14
N ALA A 90 16.06 5.23 0.79
CA ALA A 90 15.40 6.27 1.58
C ALA A 90 14.77 5.75 2.87
N GLY A 91 14.64 4.41 3.02
CA GLY A 91 14.16 3.78 4.24
C GLY A 91 12.74 3.24 4.17
N ALA A 92 12.16 3.02 2.99
CA ALA A 92 10.96 2.22 2.87
C ALA A 92 11.24 0.77 3.33
N LEU A 93 10.31 0.19 4.07
CA LEU A 93 10.35 -1.20 4.52
C LEU A 93 9.33 -2.08 3.79
N GLY A 94 8.67 -1.52 2.79
CA GLY A 94 7.81 -2.24 1.88
C GLY A 94 7.62 -1.51 0.57
N VAL A 95 7.43 -2.29 -0.49
CA VAL A 95 7.20 -1.80 -1.86
C VAL A 95 5.91 -2.42 -2.38
N ILE A 96 5.02 -1.58 -2.88
CA ILE A 96 3.85 -1.96 -3.68
C ILE A 96 4.15 -1.54 -5.11
N CYS A 97 4.18 -2.49 -6.06
CA CYS A 97 4.45 -2.21 -7.46
C CYS A 97 3.19 -2.43 -8.30
N PRO A 98 2.70 -1.40 -9.03
CA PRO A 98 1.50 -1.48 -9.84
C PRO A 98 1.71 -2.32 -11.10
N MET A 99 0.60 -2.76 -11.72
CA MET A 99 0.55 -3.33 -13.07
C MET A 99 1.44 -4.56 -13.28
N ILE A 100 1.57 -5.43 -12.28
CA ILE A 100 2.28 -6.70 -12.41
C ILE A 100 1.37 -7.72 -13.07
N ASN A 101 1.67 -8.05 -14.30
CA ASN A 101 0.83 -8.87 -15.17
C ASN A 101 1.42 -10.26 -15.49
N THR A 102 2.70 -10.49 -15.17
CA THR A 102 3.39 -11.75 -15.47
C THR A 102 4.33 -12.16 -14.34
N ALA A 103 4.67 -13.46 -14.30
CA ALA A 103 5.66 -14.00 -13.37
C ALA A 103 7.04 -13.37 -13.54
N ASP A 104 7.44 -13.05 -14.77
CA ASP A 104 8.73 -12.38 -15.04
C ASP A 104 8.76 -10.97 -14.45
N GLN A 105 7.65 -10.23 -14.52
CA GLN A 105 7.54 -8.92 -13.85
C GLN A 105 7.59 -9.06 -12.33
N ALA A 106 6.90 -10.05 -11.76
CA ALA A 106 6.95 -10.32 -10.32
C ALA A 106 8.37 -10.72 -9.88
N LYS A 107 9.07 -11.53 -10.65
CA LYS A 107 10.48 -11.87 -10.40
C LYS A 107 11.38 -10.64 -10.42
N ARG A 108 11.29 -9.79 -11.44
CA ARG A 108 12.05 -8.53 -11.53
C ARG A 108 11.78 -7.62 -10.33
N LEU A 109 10.52 -7.52 -9.88
CA LEU A 109 10.16 -6.76 -8.67
C LEU A 109 10.88 -7.31 -7.44
N VAL A 110 10.85 -8.62 -7.22
CA VAL A 110 11.54 -9.27 -6.10
C VAL A 110 13.06 -9.02 -6.18
N GLU A 111 13.66 -9.24 -7.35
CA GLU A 111 15.10 -9.06 -7.56
C GLU A 111 15.55 -7.62 -7.31
N ALA A 112 14.73 -6.62 -7.68
CA ALA A 112 15.02 -5.20 -7.41
C ALA A 112 14.96 -4.85 -5.90
N CYS A 113 14.19 -5.60 -5.10
CA CYS A 113 14.03 -5.37 -3.67
C CYS A 113 15.06 -6.10 -2.81
N ARG A 114 15.72 -7.13 -3.31
CA ARG A 114 16.60 -8.02 -2.54
C ARG A 114 18.08 -7.81 -2.89
N TYR A 115 18.93 -7.84 -1.88
CA TYR A 115 20.37 -7.92 -2.09
C TYR A 115 20.80 -9.33 -2.55
N PRO A 116 21.92 -9.45 -3.27
CA PRO A 116 22.50 -10.75 -3.59
C PRO A 116 22.67 -11.63 -2.32
N PRO A 117 22.52 -12.96 -2.42
CA PRO A 117 22.26 -13.75 -3.64
C PRO A 117 20.76 -13.85 -4.01
N LEU A 118 19.84 -13.24 -3.25
CA LEU A 118 18.38 -13.35 -3.44
C LEU A 118 17.82 -12.38 -4.50
N GLY A 119 18.61 -11.40 -4.92
CA GLY A 119 18.24 -10.42 -5.91
C GLY A 119 19.43 -9.66 -6.47
N GLN A 120 19.14 -8.49 -7.06
CA GLN A 120 20.11 -7.67 -7.78
C GLN A 120 20.19 -6.23 -7.26
N ARG A 121 19.56 -5.93 -6.10
CA ARG A 121 19.59 -4.59 -5.51
C ARG A 121 21.04 -4.16 -5.28
N SER A 122 21.42 -2.98 -5.80
CA SER A 122 22.71 -2.37 -5.53
C SER A 122 22.79 -1.89 -4.07
N PHE A 123 23.97 -2.01 -3.46
CA PHE A 123 24.18 -1.63 -2.07
C PHE A 123 24.58 -0.15 -1.94
N GLY A 124 23.75 0.63 -1.28
CA GLY A 124 24.00 2.04 -0.98
C GLY A 124 22.91 2.63 -0.07
N PRO A 125 22.58 1.98 1.09
CA PRO A 125 21.44 2.39 1.92
C PRO A 125 21.76 3.62 2.76
N ILE A 126 21.98 4.78 2.11
CA ILE A 126 22.49 6.00 2.74
C ILE A 126 21.64 6.47 3.92
N ARG A 127 20.30 6.33 3.83
CA ARG A 127 19.39 6.65 4.91
C ARG A 127 18.91 5.40 5.65
N ALA A 128 18.57 4.35 4.94
CA ALA A 128 18.12 3.10 5.55
C ALA A 128 19.18 2.48 6.47
N GLY A 129 20.47 2.78 6.25
CA GLY A 129 21.57 2.41 7.14
C GLY A 129 21.42 2.96 8.57
N PHE A 130 20.66 4.04 8.78
CA PHE A 130 20.36 4.55 10.13
C PHE A 130 19.43 3.64 10.95
N TYR A 131 18.84 2.63 10.34
CA TYR A 131 18.04 1.63 11.06
C TYR A 131 18.86 0.69 11.94
N GLY A 132 20.18 0.65 11.77
CA GLY A 132 21.11 -0.11 12.59
C GLY A 132 22.24 -0.74 11.78
N ASN A 133 23.31 -1.13 12.48
CA ASN A 133 24.46 -1.78 11.86
C ASN A 133 24.14 -3.16 11.27
N ASP A 134 23.01 -3.72 11.66
CA ASP A 134 22.43 -4.99 11.18
C ASP A 134 21.49 -4.79 9.97
N TYR A 135 21.40 -3.59 9.40
CA TYR A 135 20.50 -3.34 8.26
C TYR A 135 20.78 -4.25 7.08
N GLN A 136 22.04 -4.36 6.65
CA GLN A 136 22.40 -5.13 5.46
C GLN A 136 22.08 -6.63 5.60
N PRO A 137 22.48 -7.33 6.67
CA PRO A 137 22.14 -8.75 6.81
C PRO A 137 20.64 -9.01 7.00
N GLU A 138 19.90 -8.07 7.60
CA GLU A 138 18.47 -8.23 7.89
C GLU A 138 17.55 -7.70 6.76
N ALA A 139 18.05 -6.88 5.84
CA ALA A 139 17.24 -6.19 4.85
C ALA A 139 16.41 -7.15 3.98
N ASN A 140 17.00 -8.25 3.53
CA ASN A 140 16.29 -9.23 2.69
C ASN A 140 15.08 -9.88 3.41
N ALA A 141 15.16 -10.04 4.72
CA ALA A 141 14.07 -10.61 5.54
C ALA A 141 13.09 -9.55 6.07
N SER A 142 13.47 -8.27 6.03
CA SER A 142 12.74 -7.17 6.67
C SER A 142 11.97 -6.28 5.70
N ILE A 143 12.17 -6.42 4.40
CA ILE A 143 11.45 -5.65 3.37
C ILE A 143 10.29 -6.49 2.84
N ALA A 144 9.07 -5.94 2.86
CA ALA A 144 7.90 -6.58 2.26
C ALA A 144 7.76 -6.20 0.79
N VAL A 145 7.53 -7.18 -0.08
CA VAL A 145 7.39 -6.99 -1.54
C VAL A 145 6.01 -7.41 -1.98
N MET A 146 5.23 -6.47 -2.52
CA MET A 146 3.86 -6.68 -2.94
C MET A 146 3.65 -6.32 -4.41
N ALA A 147 3.11 -7.25 -5.19
CA ALA A 147 2.73 -7.04 -6.58
C ALA A 147 1.25 -6.64 -6.68
N MET A 148 0.89 -5.56 -7.39
CA MET A 148 -0.52 -5.25 -7.62
C MET A 148 -1.12 -6.15 -8.70
N ILE A 149 -2.29 -6.71 -8.36
CA ILE A 149 -3.13 -7.51 -9.24
C ILE A 149 -4.37 -6.67 -9.56
N GLU A 150 -4.41 -6.14 -10.77
CA GLU A 150 -5.39 -5.11 -11.13
C GLU A 150 -5.79 -5.12 -12.62
N THR A 151 -5.51 -6.21 -13.33
CA THR A 151 -5.87 -6.38 -14.74
C THR A 151 -6.36 -7.79 -15.03
N GLN A 152 -7.12 -7.97 -16.13
CA GLN A 152 -7.48 -9.30 -16.61
C GLN A 152 -6.24 -10.15 -16.91
N GLN A 153 -5.19 -9.56 -17.50
CA GLN A 153 -3.93 -10.26 -17.76
C GLN A 153 -3.26 -10.77 -16.48
N ALA A 154 -3.30 -9.98 -15.40
CA ALA A 154 -2.78 -10.42 -14.11
C ALA A 154 -3.61 -11.58 -13.52
N LEU A 155 -4.93 -11.57 -13.71
CA LEU A 155 -5.80 -12.68 -13.30
C LEU A 155 -5.48 -13.96 -14.11
N ASP A 156 -5.30 -13.84 -15.41
CA ASP A 156 -4.96 -14.99 -16.28
C ASP A 156 -3.61 -15.63 -15.90
N ASN A 157 -2.69 -14.84 -15.37
CA ASN A 157 -1.36 -15.28 -14.95
C ASN A 157 -1.21 -15.43 -13.43
N LEU A 158 -2.29 -15.34 -12.65
CA LEU A 158 -2.26 -15.22 -11.19
C LEU A 158 -1.47 -16.35 -10.50
N GLU A 159 -1.71 -17.60 -10.87
CA GLU A 159 -1.01 -18.76 -10.30
C GLU A 159 0.52 -18.68 -10.53
N ALA A 160 0.94 -18.24 -11.72
CA ALA A 160 2.34 -18.07 -12.06
C ALA A 160 2.99 -16.91 -11.27
N ILE A 161 2.28 -15.78 -11.12
CA ILE A 161 2.72 -14.64 -10.31
C ILE A 161 2.89 -15.05 -8.84
N LEU A 162 1.89 -15.71 -8.27
CA LEU A 162 1.90 -16.16 -6.87
C LEU A 162 2.95 -17.23 -6.58
N SER A 163 3.42 -17.94 -7.61
CA SER A 163 4.51 -18.94 -7.48
C SER A 163 5.91 -18.31 -7.49
N THR A 164 6.02 -16.98 -7.61
CA THR A 164 7.31 -16.28 -7.67
C THR A 164 8.03 -16.34 -6.31
N PRO A 165 9.23 -16.93 -6.22
CA PRO A 165 9.97 -16.98 -4.97
C PRO A 165 10.31 -15.58 -4.44
N GLY A 166 10.08 -15.35 -3.14
CA GLY A 166 10.39 -14.08 -2.48
C GLY A 166 9.33 -12.98 -2.65
N LEU A 167 8.21 -13.26 -3.33
CA LEU A 167 7.03 -12.40 -3.31
C LEU A 167 6.30 -12.62 -1.99
N ASP A 168 6.20 -11.57 -1.16
CA ASP A 168 5.59 -11.66 0.17
C ASP A 168 4.07 -11.53 0.12
N GLY A 169 3.57 -10.69 -0.79
CA GLY A 169 2.15 -10.42 -0.92
C GLY A 169 1.73 -9.95 -2.30
N VAL A 170 0.43 -9.94 -2.52
CA VAL A 170 -0.18 -9.21 -3.63
C VAL A 170 -1.09 -8.12 -3.07
N TYR A 171 -1.31 -7.09 -3.88
CA TYR A 171 -2.17 -5.96 -3.52
C TYR A 171 -3.21 -5.75 -4.61
N VAL A 172 -4.49 -5.90 -4.26
CA VAL A 172 -5.58 -5.71 -5.20
C VAL A 172 -5.84 -4.22 -5.41
N GLY A 173 -5.77 -3.75 -6.67
CA GLY A 173 -6.20 -2.43 -7.10
C GLY A 173 -7.62 -2.48 -7.69
N PRO A 174 -8.69 -2.27 -6.88
CA PRO A 174 -10.06 -2.54 -7.35
C PRO A 174 -10.53 -1.60 -8.45
N ALA A 175 -10.00 -0.37 -8.52
CA ALA A 175 -10.37 0.60 -9.55
C ALA A 175 -9.91 0.15 -10.95
N ASP A 176 -8.63 -0.16 -11.10
CA ASP A 176 -8.05 -0.65 -12.35
C ASP A 176 -8.54 -2.04 -12.69
N LEU A 177 -8.70 -2.92 -11.70
CA LEU A 177 -9.32 -4.23 -11.91
C LEU A 177 -10.74 -4.10 -12.48
N SER A 178 -11.56 -3.21 -11.91
CA SER A 178 -12.90 -2.93 -12.40
C SER A 178 -12.87 -2.38 -13.83
N LEU A 179 -11.99 -1.42 -14.09
CA LEU A 179 -11.81 -0.84 -15.42
C LEU A 179 -11.40 -1.91 -16.43
N SER A 180 -10.46 -2.78 -16.08
CA SER A 180 -9.99 -3.86 -16.93
C SER A 180 -11.07 -4.90 -17.23
N LEU A 181 -11.92 -5.25 -16.25
CA LEU A 181 -12.95 -6.27 -16.39
C LEU A 181 -14.22 -5.75 -17.08
N THR A 182 -14.58 -4.48 -16.89
CA THR A 182 -15.92 -3.96 -17.26
C THR A 182 -15.90 -2.68 -18.07
N GLY A 183 -14.75 -2.05 -18.24
CA GLY A 183 -14.63 -0.72 -18.84
C GLY A 183 -15.12 0.42 -17.94
N LYS A 184 -15.42 0.15 -16.66
CA LYS A 184 -15.92 1.14 -15.69
C LYS A 184 -15.09 1.13 -14.41
N VAL A 185 -14.75 2.31 -13.91
CA VAL A 185 -14.09 2.46 -12.60
C VAL A 185 -15.08 2.18 -11.47
N GLY A 186 -14.64 1.49 -10.44
CA GLY A 186 -15.45 1.23 -9.24
C GLY A 186 -14.58 0.86 -8.05
N PHE A 187 -15.13 1.10 -6.85
CA PHE A 187 -14.51 0.78 -5.56
C PHE A 187 -15.52 0.06 -4.68
N ASP A 188 -15.05 -0.62 -3.64
CA ASP A 188 -15.88 -1.28 -2.62
C ASP A 188 -17.01 -2.12 -3.23
N HIS A 189 -16.64 -3.04 -4.13
CA HIS A 189 -17.57 -3.84 -4.92
C HIS A 189 -18.48 -4.73 -4.07
N ALA A 190 -19.77 -4.76 -4.41
CA ALA A 190 -20.76 -5.58 -3.74
C ALA A 190 -20.65 -7.07 -4.14
N GLU A 191 -21.07 -7.95 -3.24
CA GLU A 191 -21.19 -9.39 -3.52
C GLU A 191 -22.09 -9.65 -4.73
N GLY A 192 -21.70 -10.62 -5.56
CA GLY A 192 -22.41 -10.97 -6.79
C GLY A 192 -22.02 -10.12 -8.00
N THR A 193 -21.03 -9.22 -7.87
CA THR A 193 -20.44 -8.53 -9.03
C THR A 193 -19.21 -9.28 -9.52
N VAL A 194 -18.94 -9.19 -10.83
CA VAL A 194 -17.76 -9.83 -11.44
C VAL A 194 -16.45 -9.37 -10.79
N GLN A 195 -16.38 -8.10 -10.37
CA GLN A 195 -15.23 -7.55 -9.67
C GLN A 195 -15.05 -8.17 -8.28
N TYR A 196 -16.14 -8.30 -7.53
CA TYR A 196 -16.09 -8.94 -6.21
C TYR A 196 -15.66 -10.41 -6.32
N ASP A 197 -16.20 -11.14 -7.30
CA ASP A 197 -15.85 -12.53 -7.51
C ASP A 197 -14.37 -12.67 -7.90
N ALA A 198 -13.84 -11.76 -8.74
CA ALA A 198 -12.41 -11.71 -9.07
C ALA A 198 -11.55 -11.44 -7.81
N ILE A 199 -11.95 -10.46 -6.97
CA ILE A 199 -11.27 -10.13 -5.71
C ILE A 199 -11.24 -11.36 -4.77
N MET A 200 -12.35 -12.07 -4.64
CA MET A 200 -12.41 -13.29 -3.82
C MET A 200 -11.60 -14.44 -4.43
N GLY A 201 -11.53 -14.53 -5.76
CA GLY A 201 -10.66 -15.47 -6.48
C GLY A 201 -9.18 -15.22 -6.20
N ILE A 202 -8.75 -13.95 -6.22
CA ILE A 202 -7.37 -13.56 -5.83
C ILE A 202 -7.08 -13.99 -4.38
N LEU A 203 -8.00 -13.69 -3.45
CA LEU A 203 -7.84 -14.09 -2.05
C LEU A 203 -7.69 -15.60 -1.88
N ALA A 204 -8.50 -16.39 -2.60
CA ALA A 204 -8.45 -17.86 -2.55
C ALA A 204 -7.11 -18.40 -3.09
N ALA A 205 -6.63 -17.83 -4.21
CA ALA A 205 -5.34 -18.18 -4.79
C ALA A 205 -4.16 -17.81 -3.85
N CYS A 206 -4.21 -16.63 -3.21
CA CYS A 206 -3.22 -16.23 -2.22
C CYS A 206 -3.12 -17.23 -1.06
N LYS A 207 -4.27 -17.65 -0.52
CA LYS A 207 -4.31 -18.66 0.55
C LYS A 207 -3.68 -19.98 0.12
N LYS A 208 -3.96 -20.44 -1.11
CA LYS A 208 -3.39 -21.66 -1.70
C LYS A 208 -1.86 -21.58 -1.79
N HIS A 209 -1.34 -20.44 -2.24
CA HIS A 209 0.10 -20.21 -2.44
C HIS A 209 0.83 -19.73 -1.17
N LYS A 210 0.12 -19.47 -0.07
CA LYS A 210 0.68 -18.89 1.17
C LYS A 210 1.33 -17.52 0.95
N VAL A 211 0.78 -16.73 0.04
CA VAL A 211 1.14 -15.33 -0.23
C VAL A 211 0.10 -14.44 0.44
N HIS A 212 0.53 -13.34 1.06
CA HIS A 212 -0.38 -12.44 1.76
C HIS A 212 -1.24 -11.64 0.78
N ALA A 213 -2.54 -11.53 1.07
CA ALA A 213 -3.47 -10.77 0.26
C ALA A 213 -3.71 -9.38 0.84
N GLY A 214 -3.44 -8.33 0.06
CA GLY A 214 -3.77 -6.94 0.37
C GLY A 214 -4.83 -6.39 -0.58
N ILE A 215 -5.53 -5.33 -0.13
CA ILE A 215 -6.55 -4.65 -0.94
C ILE A 215 -6.64 -3.16 -0.59
N HIS A 216 -6.80 -2.33 -1.63
CA HIS A 216 -7.19 -0.93 -1.47
C HIS A 216 -8.72 -0.83 -1.29
N THR A 217 -9.17 -0.02 -0.32
CA THR A 217 -10.61 0.18 -0.08
C THR A 217 -10.95 1.66 0.03
N GLY A 218 -12.18 2.01 -0.29
CA GLY A 218 -12.69 3.37 -0.20
C GLY A 218 -13.21 3.74 1.19
N SER A 219 -13.50 2.73 2.04
CA SER A 219 -14.11 2.94 3.35
C SER A 219 -13.58 1.98 4.42
N GLY A 220 -13.65 2.42 5.68
CA GLY A 220 -13.31 1.56 6.84
C GLY A 220 -14.23 0.36 6.98
N ASP A 221 -15.52 0.51 6.66
CA ASP A 221 -16.50 -0.59 6.72
C ASP A 221 -16.15 -1.70 5.73
N TYR A 222 -15.79 -1.33 4.49
CA TYR A 222 -15.36 -2.30 3.50
C TYR A 222 -14.02 -2.93 3.84
N ALA A 223 -13.08 -2.14 4.37
CA ALA A 223 -11.80 -2.66 4.87
C ALA A 223 -12.01 -3.72 5.96
N ALA A 224 -12.87 -3.45 6.95
CA ALA A 224 -13.23 -4.39 8.01
C ALA A 224 -13.88 -5.66 7.45
N LYS A 225 -14.79 -5.53 6.48
CA LYS A 225 -15.39 -6.67 5.77
C LYS A 225 -14.34 -7.53 5.07
N MET A 226 -13.38 -6.91 4.37
CA MET A 226 -12.32 -7.63 3.67
C MET A 226 -11.35 -8.32 4.64
N ALA A 227 -10.99 -7.68 5.75
CA ALA A 227 -10.21 -8.31 6.81
C ALA A 227 -10.91 -9.55 7.39
N GLN A 228 -12.22 -9.48 7.64
CA GLN A 228 -13.03 -10.64 8.08
C GLN A 228 -13.08 -11.77 7.05
N LYS A 229 -13.01 -11.47 5.74
CA LYS A 229 -12.91 -12.49 4.67
C LYS A 229 -11.52 -13.14 4.62
N GLY A 230 -10.50 -12.50 5.23
CA GLY A 230 -9.16 -13.03 5.38
C GLY A 230 -8.09 -12.29 4.58
N PHE A 231 -8.35 -11.08 4.11
CA PHE A 231 -7.29 -10.18 3.67
C PHE A 231 -6.38 -9.82 4.84
N GLN A 232 -5.09 -9.77 4.60
CA GLN A 232 -4.07 -9.56 5.64
C GLN A 232 -3.40 -8.18 5.54
N PHE A 233 -3.86 -7.34 4.62
CA PHE A 233 -3.42 -5.96 4.46
C PHE A 233 -4.56 -5.15 3.83
N THR A 234 -5.13 -4.20 4.58
CA THR A 234 -6.23 -3.34 4.10
C THR A 234 -5.81 -1.88 4.16
N THR A 235 -6.14 -1.12 3.10
CA THR A 235 -5.88 0.32 3.05
C THR A 235 -7.20 1.08 3.09
N ILE A 236 -7.29 2.10 3.92
CA ILE A 236 -8.50 2.91 4.08
C ILE A 236 -8.27 4.28 3.46
N GLY A 237 -8.71 4.45 2.19
CA GLY A 237 -8.63 5.74 1.50
C GLY A 237 -7.23 6.37 1.49
N SER A 238 -7.16 7.69 1.31
CA SER A 238 -5.92 8.47 1.37
C SER A 238 -6.06 9.64 2.35
N ASP A 239 -4.93 10.26 2.73
CA ASP A 239 -4.90 11.49 3.53
C ASP A 239 -5.78 12.59 2.95
N SER A 240 -5.71 12.83 1.65
CA SER A 240 -6.56 13.80 0.95
C SER A 240 -8.04 13.44 1.03
N ARG A 241 -8.39 12.16 0.94
CA ARG A 241 -9.77 11.69 1.08
C ARG A 241 -10.29 11.84 2.51
N LEU A 242 -9.47 11.48 3.51
CA LEU A 242 -9.80 11.65 4.92
C LEU A 242 -10.02 13.12 5.27
N LEU A 243 -9.20 14.02 4.73
CA LEU A 243 -9.37 15.47 4.88
C LEU A 243 -10.71 15.93 4.27
N GLN A 244 -11.07 15.47 3.07
CA GLN A 244 -12.35 15.80 2.42
C GLN A 244 -13.55 15.29 3.24
N VAL A 245 -13.50 14.07 3.77
CA VAL A 245 -14.56 13.50 4.60
C VAL A 245 -14.73 14.31 5.89
N GLY A 246 -13.61 14.68 6.55
CA GLY A 246 -13.63 15.54 7.73
C GLY A 246 -14.25 16.90 7.44
N MET A 247 -13.82 17.58 6.37
CA MET A 247 -14.39 18.86 5.95
C MET A 247 -15.89 18.75 5.64
N GLN A 248 -16.30 17.71 4.90
CA GLN A 248 -17.71 17.48 4.56
C GLN A 248 -18.56 17.34 5.83
N SER A 249 -18.09 16.57 6.81
CA SER A 249 -18.77 16.39 8.10
C SER A 249 -19.02 17.74 8.80
N GLU A 250 -17.97 18.55 8.96
CA GLU A 250 -18.08 19.83 9.68
C GLU A 250 -18.89 20.88 8.91
N LEU A 251 -18.68 21.00 7.60
CA LEU A 251 -19.43 21.94 6.76
C LEU A 251 -20.92 21.59 6.73
N THR A 252 -21.27 20.30 6.68
CA THR A 252 -22.67 19.86 6.71
C THR A 252 -23.37 20.28 8.00
N LYS A 253 -22.73 20.14 9.17
CA LYS A 253 -23.28 20.55 10.46
C LYS A 253 -23.64 22.05 10.47
N VAL A 254 -22.71 22.90 10.04
CA VAL A 254 -22.93 24.35 10.01
C VAL A 254 -23.99 24.76 9.00
N ARG A 255 -23.93 24.21 7.78
CA ARG A 255 -24.89 24.51 6.71
C ARG A 255 -26.32 24.07 7.06
N SER A 256 -26.47 22.92 7.70
CA SER A 256 -27.77 22.43 8.15
C SER A 256 -28.36 23.29 9.27
N ALA A 257 -27.54 23.76 10.22
CA ALA A 257 -27.97 24.58 11.34
C ALA A 257 -28.31 26.04 10.94
N SER A 258 -27.64 26.54 9.90
CA SER A 258 -27.81 27.95 9.44
C SER A 258 -28.91 28.18 8.41
N GLY A 259 -29.83 27.22 8.20
CA GLY A 259 -30.98 27.37 7.29
C GLY A 259 -30.60 27.58 5.83
N GLY A 260 -29.46 27.03 5.39
CA GLY A 260 -29.02 27.08 4.01
C GLY A 260 -28.38 28.40 3.59
N LEU A 261 -27.44 28.92 4.38
CA LEU A 261 -26.55 30.00 3.90
C LEU A 261 -25.95 29.57 2.55
N LYS A 262 -26.32 30.31 1.49
CA LYS A 262 -25.78 30.08 0.14
C LYS A 262 -24.25 30.15 0.22
N ALA A 263 -23.56 29.22 -0.46
CA ALA A 263 -22.15 29.37 -0.68
C ALA A 263 -21.87 30.74 -1.29
N GLY A 264 -20.98 31.53 -0.69
CA GLY A 264 -20.54 32.77 -1.30
C GLY A 264 -19.87 32.45 -2.64
N PRO A 265 -19.94 33.38 -3.59
CA PRO A 265 -19.21 33.22 -4.85
C PRO A 265 -17.71 33.31 -4.57
N TYR A 266 -16.99 32.19 -4.62
CA TYR A 266 -15.57 32.13 -4.81
C TYR A 266 -15.31 31.22 -5.99
#